data_c303227a36314e527abbfa1df99f894d
#
_entry.id   c303227a36314e527abbfa1df99f894d
#
_cell.length_a   1.000
_cell.length_b   1.000
_cell.length_c   1.000
_cell.angle_alpha   90.00
_cell.angle_beta   90.00
_cell.angle_gamma   90.00
#
_symmetry.space_group_name_H-M   'P 1'
#
loop_
_entity.id
_entity.type
_entity.pdbx_description
1 polymer ?
#
loop_
_entity_poly.entity_id
_entity_poly.type
_entity_poly.pdbx_seq_one_letter_code
_entity_poly.pdbx_strand_id
1 'polypeptide(L)'
;MGRSAVSRRLALISLLAIAMIVVPAVTSLPSGISGVKDTGCNCHGTEASPSVTASISGLPEAYNASETYTVTVSFTGGPSVDGNANLGGFNLWASAGTLANVDSSAQLWGPSEASHTTEGNDQRSWVLEWTAPDSGSEVKFILHTNSVNGNEGDSGSSGDMWDRAQVTVLGFGPEVLPDADPFKVLATLIVVSTVLLSIVVLYVFYRNNPDGFEWGRFAPWITEWLTST
;
A
#
# COMPACT_ATOMS: atom_id res chain seq x y z
N MET A 1 -50.36 -34.10 30.91
CA MET A 1 -49.22 -33.18 31.05
C MET A 1 -47.98 -33.55 30.21
N GLY A 2 -47.95 -34.56 29.36
CA GLY A 2 -46.77 -35.02 28.63
C GLY A 2 -46.49 -34.38 27.24
N ARG A 3 -47.51 -33.80 26.59
CA ARG A 3 -47.39 -33.32 25.19
C ARG A 3 -46.55 -32.03 25.03
N SER A 4 -46.48 -31.16 26.01
CA SER A 4 -45.74 -29.91 25.91
C SER A 4 -44.20 -30.07 26.01
N ALA A 5 -43.73 -31.08 26.75
CA ALA A 5 -42.30 -31.33 26.93
C ALA A 5 -41.67 -31.99 25.68
N VAL A 6 -42.41 -32.88 25.02
CA VAL A 6 -41.97 -33.55 23.80
C VAL A 6 -41.89 -32.56 22.63
N SER A 7 -42.89 -31.67 22.48
CA SER A 7 -42.90 -30.67 21.43
C SER A 7 -41.75 -29.63 21.60
N ARG A 8 -41.44 -29.23 22.83
CA ARG A 8 -40.32 -28.35 23.13
C ARG A 8 -38.96 -29.00 22.83
N ARG A 9 -38.78 -30.29 23.13
CA ARG A 9 -37.56 -31.03 22.79
C ARG A 9 -37.39 -31.21 21.29
N LEU A 10 -38.48 -31.51 20.56
CA LEU A 10 -38.44 -31.58 19.09
C LEU A 10 -38.13 -30.21 18.44
N ALA A 11 -38.69 -29.14 18.98
CA ALA A 11 -38.38 -27.77 18.48
C ALA A 11 -36.92 -27.38 18.73
N LEU A 12 -36.37 -27.74 19.90
CA LEU A 12 -34.93 -27.48 20.18
C LEU A 12 -33.99 -28.32 19.31
N ILE A 13 -34.33 -29.59 19.07
CA ILE A 13 -33.54 -30.45 18.17
C ILE A 13 -33.62 -29.95 16.74
N SER A 14 -34.78 -29.48 16.26
CA SER A 14 -34.93 -28.88 14.93
C SER A 14 -34.18 -27.58 14.81
N LEU A 15 -34.15 -26.74 15.85
CA LEU A 15 -33.40 -25.49 15.89
C LEU A 15 -31.87 -25.73 15.86
N LEU A 16 -31.41 -26.76 16.62
CA LEU A 16 -30.01 -27.18 16.62
C LEU A 16 -29.57 -27.76 15.25
N ALA A 17 -30.45 -28.55 14.63
CA ALA A 17 -30.20 -29.11 13.29
C ALA A 17 -30.15 -28.03 12.22
N ILE A 18 -31.01 -27.01 12.31
CA ILE A 18 -30.98 -25.86 11.38
C ILE A 18 -29.73 -25.02 11.63
N ALA A 19 -29.31 -24.84 12.89
CA ALA A 19 -28.06 -24.08 13.18
C ALA A 19 -26.82 -24.79 12.67
N MET A 20 -26.79 -26.10 12.53
CA MET A 20 -25.69 -26.87 11.95
C MET A 20 -25.64 -26.78 10.39
N ILE A 21 -26.75 -26.42 9.72
CA ILE A 21 -26.82 -26.31 8.26
C ILE A 21 -26.31 -24.94 7.74
N VAL A 22 -26.19 -23.96 8.64
CA VAL A 22 -25.79 -22.58 8.27
C VAL A 22 -24.30 -22.31 8.59
N VAL A 23 -23.48 -23.33 8.73
CA VAL A 23 -22.04 -23.13 8.71
C VAL A 23 -21.65 -22.83 7.25
N PRO A 24 -21.19 -21.62 6.92
CA PRO A 24 -20.70 -21.38 5.58
C PRO A 24 -19.55 -22.36 5.33
N ALA A 25 -19.70 -23.20 4.32
CA ALA A 25 -18.60 -24.03 3.86
C ALA A 25 -17.54 -23.04 3.33
N VAL A 26 -16.45 -22.92 4.05
CA VAL A 26 -15.27 -22.19 3.59
C VAL A 26 -14.64 -23.07 2.54
N THR A 27 -14.87 -22.78 1.27
CA THR A 27 -14.30 -23.53 0.16
C THR A 27 -12.89 -23.05 -0.10
N SER A 28 -11.93 -23.94 -0.22
CA SER A 28 -10.61 -23.65 -0.80
C SER A 28 -10.81 -23.13 -2.21
N LEU A 29 -10.01 -22.14 -2.62
CA LEU A 29 -10.01 -21.55 -3.96
C LEU A 29 -8.69 -21.88 -4.67
N PRO A 30 -8.52 -23.13 -5.17
CA PRO A 30 -7.27 -23.55 -5.80
C PRO A 30 -6.96 -22.77 -7.08
N SER A 31 -7.95 -22.12 -7.67
CA SER A 31 -7.82 -21.30 -8.87
C SER A 31 -7.58 -19.81 -8.59
N GLY A 32 -7.15 -19.47 -7.38
CA GLY A 32 -6.86 -18.08 -7.01
C GLY A 32 -8.09 -17.29 -6.54
N ILE A 33 -7.83 -16.08 -6.07
CA ILE A 33 -8.84 -15.17 -5.48
C ILE A 33 -8.55 -13.72 -5.87
N SER A 34 -9.57 -12.90 -5.96
CA SER A 34 -9.49 -11.45 -6.15
C SER A 34 -10.20 -10.66 -5.05
N GLY A 35 -9.90 -9.36 -4.97
CA GLY A 35 -10.59 -8.43 -4.08
C GLY A 35 -10.18 -8.54 -2.61
N VAL A 36 -9.06 -9.17 -2.28
CA VAL A 36 -8.62 -9.41 -0.90
C VAL A 36 -7.56 -8.42 -0.39
N LYS A 37 -7.22 -7.41 -1.16
CA LYS A 37 -6.14 -6.45 -0.82
C LYS A 37 -6.26 -5.81 0.58
N ASP A 38 -7.50 -5.61 1.06
CA ASP A 38 -7.77 -4.97 2.34
C ASP A 38 -8.07 -5.99 3.46
N THR A 39 -8.45 -7.21 3.12
CA THR A 39 -8.93 -8.22 4.06
C THR A 39 -7.94 -9.35 4.30
N GLY A 40 -7.05 -9.63 3.35
CA GLY A 40 -6.13 -10.76 3.42
C GLY A 40 -6.79 -12.13 3.19
N CYS A 41 -6.03 -13.19 3.44
CA CYS A 41 -6.46 -14.57 3.24
C CYS A 41 -7.24 -15.13 4.44
N ASN A 42 -8.28 -14.44 4.89
CA ASN A 42 -9.03 -14.75 6.12
C ASN A 42 -9.64 -16.17 6.18
N CYS A 43 -9.75 -16.86 5.04
CA CYS A 43 -10.19 -18.27 4.99
C CYS A 43 -9.18 -19.24 5.62
N HIS A 44 -7.89 -18.84 5.70
CA HIS A 44 -6.79 -19.64 6.21
C HIS A 44 -6.28 -19.17 7.58
N GLY A 45 -7.00 -18.27 8.22
CA GLY A 45 -6.69 -17.72 9.54
C GLY A 45 -7.11 -16.25 9.64
N THR A 46 -7.57 -15.84 10.81
CA THR A 46 -8.06 -14.46 11.04
C THR A 46 -6.94 -13.42 11.01
N GLU A 47 -5.70 -13.85 11.24
CA GLU A 47 -4.52 -12.98 11.33
C GLU A 47 -3.36 -13.53 10.50
N ALA A 48 -2.49 -12.64 10.02
CA ALA A 48 -1.24 -13.02 9.37
C ALA A 48 -0.35 -13.79 10.37
N SER A 49 0.31 -14.83 9.89
CA SER A 49 1.15 -15.70 10.73
C SER A 49 2.60 -15.26 10.71
N PRO A 50 3.25 -15.08 11.87
CA PRO A 50 4.67 -14.77 11.93
C PRO A 50 5.58 -15.92 11.46
N SER A 51 5.00 -17.11 11.23
CA SER A 51 5.72 -18.29 10.70
C SER A 51 5.80 -18.30 9.18
N VAL A 52 5.14 -17.38 8.49
CA VAL A 52 5.23 -17.17 7.04
C VAL A 52 5.88 -15.82 6.79
N THR A 53 6.68 -15.72 5.75
CA THR A 53 7.27 -14.45 5.31
C THR A 53 6.97 -14.23 3.84
N ALA A 54 6.05 -13.33 3.55
CA ALA A 54 5.72 -12.88 2.20
C ALA A 54 6.80 -11.92 1.67
N SER A 55 7.14 -12.00 0.39
CA SER A 55 8.17 -11.18 -0.24
C SER A 55 7.78 -10.76 -1.66
N ILE A 56 8.06 -9.50 -1.97
CA ILE A 56 8.02 -8.94 -3.33
C ILE A 56 9.44 -8.51 -3.68
N SER A 57 9.95 -8.94 -4.82
CA SER A 57 11.27 -8.56 -5.31
C SER A 57 11.24 -8.21 -6.80
N GLY A 58 12.33 -7.59 -7.30
CA GLY A 58 12.42 -7.15 -8.69
C GLY A 58 11.84 -5.74 -8.95
N LEU A 59 11.16 -5.14 -7.98
CA LEU A 59 10.72 -3.76 -8.07
C LEU A 59 11.90 -2.80 -7.81
N PRO A 60 12.03 -1.69 -8.57
CA PRO A 60 13.02 -0.66 -8.31
C PRO A 60 12.63 0.19 -7.09
N GLU A 61 13.58 0.94 -6.52
CA GLU A 61 13.26 1.96 -5.51
C GLU A 61 12.39 3.08 -6.12
N ALA A 62 12.66 3.39 -7.39
CA ALA A 62 11.87 4.32 -8.16
C ALA A 62 11.77 3.85 -9.61
N TYR A 63 10.59 4.02 -10.22
CA TYR A 63 10.30 3.53 -11.57
C TYR A 63 10.42 4.63 -12.62
N ASN A 64 10.83 4.25 -13.82
CA ASN A 64 10.69 5.09 -15.01
C ASN A 64 9.30 4.91 -15.62
N ALA A 65 8.73 6.00 -16.16
CA ALA A 65 7.40 5.98 -16.78
C ALA A 65 7.35 4.95 -17.93
N SER A 66 6.28 4.16 -17.96
CA SER A 66 6.02 3.15 -18.99
C SER A 66 7.08 2.04 -19.11
N GLU A 67 8.03 1.95 -18.19
CA GLU A 67 9.01 0.86 -18.15
C GLU A 67 8.39 -0.40 -17.56
N THR A 68 8.79 -1.55 -18.07
CA THR A 68 8.32 -2.87 -17.60
C THR A 68 9.39 -3.51 -16.72
N TYR A 69 8.97 -3.98 -15.55
CA TYR A 69 9.79 -4.63 -14.55
C TYR A 69 9.33 -6.05 -14.32
N THR A 70 10.27 -6.97 -14.18
CA THR A 70 9.99 -8.34 -13.76
C THR A 70 9.83 -8.38 -12.25
N VAL A 71 8.67 -8.80 -11.78
CA VAL A 71 8.31 -8.84 -10.36
C VAL A 71 8.19 -10.28 -9.91
N THR A 72 8.92 -10.66 -8.87
CA THR A 72 8.78 -11.98 -8.26
C THR A 72 8.05 -11.83 -6.92
N VAL A 73 6.94 -12.55 -6.78
CA VAL A 73 6.21 -12.73 -5.53
C VAL A 73 6.48 -14.11 -4.97
N SER A 74 6.76 -14.21 -3.70
CA SER A 74 7.10 -15.47 -3.06
C SER A 74 6.81 -15.44 -1.57
N PHE A 75 6.87 -16.60 -0.93
CA PHE A 75 6.89 -16.70 0.51
C PHE A 75 7.75 -17.88 0.98
N THR A 76 8.15 -17.81 2.23
CA THR A 76 8.87 -18.87 2.94
C THR A 76 8.19 -19.20 4.27
N GLY A 77 8.48 -20.35 4.85
CA GLY A 77 7.89 -20.78 6.10
C GLY A 77 6.48 -21.37 5.97
N GLY A 78 5.76 -21.39 7.07
CA GLY A 78 4.45 -22.03 7.17
C GLY A 78 4.52 -23.54 7.44
N PRO A 79 3.43 -24.29 7.21
CA PRO A 79 3.36 -25.69 7.50
C PRO A 79 4.32 -26.54 6.66
N SER A 80 4.72 -27.68 7.22
CA SER A 80 5.42 -28.71 6.44
C SER A 80 4.51 -29.22 5.33
N VAL A 81 5.09 -29.39 4.14
CA VAL A 81 4.35 -29.87 2.98
C VAL A 81 4.19 -31.38 3.07
N ASP A 82 2.97 -31.87 2.89
CA ASP A 82 2.65 -33.30 2.80
C ASP A 82 2.28 -33.63 1.36
N GLY A 83 3.27 -33.69 0.49
CA GLY A 83 3.08 -33.92 -0.93
C GLY A 83 3.80 -32.88 -1.83
N ASN A 84 3.45 -32.86 -3.12
CA ASN A 84 4.03 -31.96 -4.11
C ASN A 84 2.96 -31.08 -4.82
N ALA A 85 1.74 -31.09 -4.33
CA ALA A 85 0.62 -30.34 -4.89
C ALA A 85 0.00 -29.44 -3.82
N ASN A 86 -0.64 -28.37 -4.27
CA ASN A 86 -1.30 -27.39 -3.39
C ASN A 86 -0.35 -26.85 -2.31
N LEU A 87 0.79 -26.28 -2.72
CA LEU A 87 1.82 -25.79 -1.81
C LEU A 87 1.57 -24.35 -1.35
N GLY A 88 0.77 -23.60 -2.11
CA GLY A 88 0.47 -22.22 -1.76
C GLY A 88 -0.27 -21.43 -2.81
N GLY A 89 -0.49 -20.16 -2.52
CA GLY A 89 -1.13 -19.23 -3.42
C GLY A 89 -0.75 -17.78 -3.10
N PHE A 90 -1.11 -16.89 -4.00
CA PHE A 90 -0.91 -15.45 -3.80
C PHE A 90 -2.07 -14.64 -4.37
N ASN A 91 -2.19 -13.42 -3.88
CA ASN A 91 -2.92 -12.31 -4.48
C ASN A 91 -2.01 -11.08 -4.44
N LEU A 92 -1.70 -10.50 -5.59
CA LEU A 92 -0.94 -9.26 -5.73
C LEU A 92 -1.83 -8.17 -6.29
N TRP A 93 -1.84 -7.02 -5.64
CA TRP A 93 -2.50 -5.81 -6.12
C TRP A 93 -1.51 -4.66 -6.24
N ALA A 94 -1.64 -3.87 -7.32
CA ALA A 94 -0.88 -2.65 -7.58
C ALA A 94 -1.83 -1.46 -7.68
N SER A 95 -1.49 -0.31 -7.05
CA SER A 95 -2.34 0.88 -7.07
C SER A 95 -2.36 1.60 -8.42
N ALA A 96 -1.35 1.37 -9.27
CA ALA A 96 -1.25 1.91 -10.63
C ALA A 96 -0.31 1.06 -11.50
N GLY A 97 -0.31 1.33 -12.80
CA GLY A 97 0.39 0.53 -13.80
C GLY A 97 -0.42 -0.70 -14.22
N THR A 98 0.20 -1.61 -14.94
CA THR A 98 -0.45 -2.79 -15.51
C THR A 98 0.36 -4.03 -15.20
N LEU A 99 -0.26 -5.00 -14.56
CA LEU A 99 0.30 -6.33 -14.35
C LEU A 99 0.09 -7.21 -15.57
N ALA A 100 1.05 -8.10 -15.85
CA ALA A 100 0.97 -9.14 -16.84
C ALA A 100 1.51 -10.47 -16.26
N ASN A 101 0.90 -11.59 -16.66
CA ASN A 101 1.41 -12.92 -16.35
C ASN A 101 2.49 -13.30 -17.36
N VAL A 102 3.52 -13.99 -16.88
CA VAL A 102 4.63 -14.47 -17.71
C VAL A 102 4.35 -15.89 -18.22
N ASP A 103 3.64 -16.68 -17.42
CA ASP A 103 3.29 -18.08 -17.74
C ASP A 103 1.88 -18.43 -17.22
N SER A 104 1.51 -19.71 -17.30
CA SER A 104 0.22 -20.24 -16.87
C SER A 104 0.04 -20.36 -15.35
N SER A 105 1.09 -20.11 -14.56
CA SER A 105 1.02 -20.24 -13.09
C SER A 105 0.29 -19.07 -12.41
N ALA A 106 0.10 -17.96 -13.13
CA ALA A 106 -0.61 -16.78 -12.68
C ALA A 106 -1.74 -16.40 -13.64
N GLN A 107 -2.74 -15.70 -13.12
CA GLN A 107 -3.85 -15.13 -13.86
C GLN A 107 -4.11 -13.69 -13.40
N LEU A 108 -4.76 -12.91 -14.26
CA LEU A 108 -5.08 -11.51 -14.02
C LEU A 108 -6.57 -11.32 -13.71
N TRP A 109 -6.83 -10.47 -12.75
CA TRP A 109 -8.17 -9.96 -12.41
C TRP A 109 -8.23 -8.45 -12.74
N GLY A 110 -8.17 -8.17 -14.06
CA GLY A 110 -7.98 -6.82 -14.58
C GLY A 110 -6.51 -6.38 -14.59
N PRO A 111 -6.22 -5.09 -14.83
CA PRO A 111 -4.85 -4.60 -15.03
C PRO A 111 -4.04 -4.48 -13.72
N SER A 112 -4.70 -4.42 -12.59
CA SER A 112 -4.07 -4.07 -11.31
C SER A 112 -4.02 -5.22 -10.31
N GLU A 113 -4.55 -6.40 -10.64
CA GLU A 113 -4.62 -7.52 -9.70
C GLU A 113 -4.27 -8.84 -10.39
N ALA A 114 -3.46 -9.64 -9.72
CA ALA A 114 -3.05 -10.96 -10.16
C ALA A 114 -3.15 -11.99 -9.03
N SER A 115 -3.40 -13.23 -9.38
CA SER A 115 -3.42 -14.36 -8.46
C SER A 115 -2.87 -15.61 -9.13
N HIS A 116 -2.61 -16.68 -8.37
CA HIS A 116 -2.23 -17.97 -8.92
C HIS A 116 -3.38 -18.62 -9.70
N THR A 117 -3.04 -19.57 -10.56
CA THR A 117 -3.98 -20.49 -11.20
C THR A 117 -4.00 -21.83 -10.46
N THR A 118 -4.82 -22.76 -10.93
CA THR A 118 -4.81 -24.13 -10.40
C THR A 118 -3.45 -24.80 -10.62
N GLU A 119 -2.82 -24.59 -11.77
CA GLU A 119 -1.47 -25.10 -12.04
C GLU A 119 -0.41 -24.38 -11.22
N GLY A 120 -0.65 -23.11 -10.89
CA GLY A 120 0.26 -22.28 -10.12
C GLY A 120 0.22 -22.49 -8.62
N ASN A 121 -0.69 -23.28 -8.08
CA ASN A 121 -0.77 -23.52 -6.64
C ASN A 121 0.24 -24.57 -6.10
N ASP A 122 0.94 -25.27 -7.00
CA ASP A 122 1.96 -26.27 -6.68
C ASP A 122 3.35 -25.67 -6.41
N GLN A 123 3.41 -24.37 -6.17
CA GLN A 123 4.67 -23.65 -5.95
C GLN A 123 4.49 -22.55 -4.90
N ARG A 124 5.62 -21.93 -4.48
CA ARG A 124 5.69 -20.85 -3.49
C ARG A 124 6.38 -19.59 -4.03
N SER A 125 6.53 -19.50 -5.35
CA SER A 125 7.12 -18.35 -6.03
C SER A 125 6.54 -18.21 -7.44
N TRP A 126 6.20 -16.99 -7.83
CA TRP A 126 5.59 -16.66 -9.14
C TRP A 126 6.28 -15.44 -9.71
N VAL A 127 6.40 -15.43 -11.04
CA VAL A 127 6.98 -14.32 -11.79
C VAL A 127 5.87 -13.63 -12.57
N LEU A 128 5.86 -12.31 -12.48
CA LEU A 128 4.93 -11.41 -13.15
C LEU A 128 5.72 -10.30 -13.84
N GLU A 129 5.10 -9.61 -14.75
CA GLU A 129 5.58 -8.31 -15.24
C GLU A 129 4.68 -7.19 -14.72
N TRP A 130 5.28 -6.05 -14.44
CA TRP A 130 4.58 -4.84 -14.13
C TRP A 130 5.09 -3.71 -15.02
N THR A 131 4.19 -3.14 -15.83
CA THR A 131 4.48 -1.93 -16.60
C THR A 131 4.05 -0.73 -15.77
N ALA A 132 4.99 0.14 -15.47
CA ALA A 132 4.77 1.35 -14.69
C ALA A 132 3.80 2.30 -15.40
N PRO A 133 3.06 3.15 -14.67
CA PRO A 133 2.23 4.18 -15.28
C PRO A 133 3.11 5.20 -16.04
N ASP A 134 2.51 5.91 -16.98
CA ASP A 134 3.17 6.92 -17.81
C ASP A 134 3.49 8.22 -17.05
N SER A 135 2.81 8.43 -15.93
CA SER A 135 3.01 9.57 -15.05
C SER A 135 2.63 9.20 -13.63
N GLY A 136 3.12 9.94 -12.67
CA GLY A 136 2.57 9.88 -11.35
C GLY A 136 3.55 9.75 -10.21
N SER A 137 2.91 9.66 -9.07
CA SER A 137 3.44 9.55 -7.74
C SER A 137 3.90 8.11 -7.44
N GLU A 138 3.93 7.79 -6.19
CA GLU A 138 4.21 6.45 -5.70
C GLU A 138 3.19 5.40 -6.18
N VAL A 139 3.66 4.19 -6.42
CA VAL A 139 2.83 3.00 -6.63
C VAL A 139 2.99 2.06 -5.45
N LYS A 140 1.86 1.69 -4.86
CA LYS A 140 1.79 0.76 -3.75
C LYS A 140 1.44 -0.64 -4.26
N PHE A 141 2.22 -1.62 -3.84
CA PHE A 141 1.96 -3.04 -4.03
C PHE A 141 1.53 -3.66 -2.71
N ILE A 142 0.50 -4.48 -2.76
CA ILE A 142 0.03 -5.29 -1.63
C ILE A 142 0.00 -6.74 -2.09
N LEU A 143 0.76 -7.57 -1.39
CA LEU A 143 0.82 -9.00 -1.60
C LEU A 143 0.22 -9.73 -0.40
N HIS A 144 -0.66 -10.67 -0.67
CA HIS A 144 -1.05 -11.69 0.30
C HIS A 144 -0.59 -13.04 -0.23
N THR A 145 -0.01 -13.85 0.64
CA THR A 145 0.46 -15.20 0.31
C THR A 145 -0.15 -16.19 1.28
N ASN A 146 -0.52 -17.34 0.76
CA ASN A 146 -1.06 -18.44 1.52
C ASN A 146 -0.13 -19.64 1.46
N SER A 147 0.38 -20.08 2.60
CA SER A 147 1.21 -21.28 2.74
C SER A 147 0.34 -22.43 3.23
N VAL A 148 0.13 -23.41 2.37
CA VAL A 148 -0.70 -24.57 2.66
C VAL A 148 0.13 -25.85 2.77
N ASN A 149 -0.39 -26.86 3.42
CA ASN A 149 0.31 -28.11 3.70
C ASN A 149 0.11 -29.20 2.63
N GLY A 150 -0.74 -28.96 1.63
CA GLY A 150 -0.98 -29.90 0.54
C GLY A 150 -1.88 -31.10 0.91
N ASN A 151 -2.57 -31.08 2.03
CA ASN A 151 -3.38 -32.20 2.50
C ASN A 151 -4.78 -32.32 1.86
N GLU A 152 -5.05 -31.56 0.80
CA GLU A 152 -6.29 -31.55 0.01
C GLU A 152 -7.59 -31.40 0.84
N GLY A 153 -7.49 -30.92 2.08
CA GLY A 153 -8.64 -30.74 2.97
C GLY A 153 -9.58 -29.67 2.44
N ASP A 154 -10.85 -30.00 2.32
CA ASP A 154 -11.93 -29.07 2.08
C ASP A 154 -11.96 -28.02 3.18
N SER A 155 -11.83 -26.75 2.78
CA SER A 155 -11.96 -25.60 3.68
C SER A 155 -10.81 -25.36 4.67
N GLY A 156 -9.93 -24.42 4.31
CA GLY A 156 -8.99 -23.76 5.23
C GLY A 156 -8.44 -24.69 6.29
N SER A 157 -7.64 -25.68 5.90
CA SER A 157 -7.31 -26.79 6.79
C SER A 157 -6.56 -26.26 8.02
N SER A 158 -6.81 -26.89 9.15
CA SER A 158 -6.08 -26.59 10.38
C SER A 158 -4.58 -26.73 10.14
N GLY A 159 -3.87 -25.60 10.10
CA GLY A 159 -2.44 -25.55 9.85
C GLY A 159 -2.01 -24.68 8.67
N ASP A 160 -2.92 -24.29 7.79
CA ASP A 160 -2.61 -23.31 6.74
C ASP A 160 -2.33 -21.95 7.38
N MET A 161 -1.43 -21.20 6.76
CA MET A 161 -0.95 -19.93 7.28
C MET A 161 -0.80 -18.94 6.14
N TRP A 162 -1.02 -17.67 6.42
CA TRP A 162 -0.85 -16.61 5.42
C TRP A 162 -0.05 -15.44 5.98
N ASP A 163 0.51 -14.65 5.09
CA ASP A 163 1.21 -13.40 5.43
C ASP A 163 0.97 -12.34 4.36
N ARG A 164 1.33 -11.11 4.70
CA ARG A 164 1.17 -9.92 3.87
C ARG A 164 2.48 -9.17 3.75
N ALA A 165 2.86 -8.81 2.53
CA ALA A 165 3.91 -7.83 2.26
C ALA A 165 3.34 -6.58 1.59
N GLN A 166 3.97 -5.44 1.82
CA GLN A 166 3.67 -4.19 1.15
C GLN A 166 4.97 -3.51 0.73
N VAL A 167 5.00 -3.04 -0.52
CA VAL A 167 6.11 -2.26 -1.08
C VAL A 167 5.54 -1.00 -1.71
N THR A 168 6.22 0.10 -1.55
CA THR A 168 5.92 1.36 -2.23
C THR A 168 7.11 1.71 -3.12
N VAL A 169 6.84 1.94 -4.41
CA VAL A 169 7.82 2.33 -5.42
C VAL A 169 7.56 3.78 -5.79
N LEU A 170 8.59 4.61 -5.76
CA LEU A 170 8.49 6.02 -6.11
C LEU A 170 8.47 6.19 -7.63
N GLY A 171 7.72 7.18 -8.14
CA GLY A 171 7.74 7.52 -9.56
C GLY A 171 8.79 8.59 -9.85
N PHE A 172 9.57 8.41 -10.92
CA PHE A 172 10.28 9.51 -11.56
C PHE A 172 9.32 10.23 -12.52
N GLY A 173 8.39 10.98 -11.96
CA GLY A 173 7.69 12.01 -12.73
C GLY A 173 8.34 13.36 -12.49
N PRO A 174 8.16 14.34 -13.33
CA PRO A 174 8.34 15.71 -12.88
C PRO A 174 7.45 15.81 -11.63
N GLU A 175 8.10 16.08 -10.50
CA GLU A 175 7.36 16.48 -9.30
C GLU A 175 6.40 17.57 -9.78
N VAL A 176 5.12 17.25 -9.86
CA VAL A 176 4.10 18.27 -10.09
C VAL A 176 4.13 19.06 -8.81
N LEU A 177 5.04 20.04 -8.79
CA LEU A 177 5.05 21.06 -7.76
C LEU A 177 3.59 21.51 -7.66
N PRO A 178 2.97 21.40 -6.48
CA PRO A 178 1.58 21.78 -6.31
C PRO A 178 1.43 23.14 -6.94
N ASP A 179 0.47 23.29 -7.83
CA ASP A 179 0.25 24.42 -8.72
C ASP A 179 0.46 25.69 -7.89
N ALA A 180 1.69 26.27 -8.02
CA ALA A 180 2.12 27.28 -7.09
C ALA A 180 1.24 28.48 -7.42
N ASP A 181 0.30 28.79 -6.55
CA ASP A 181 -0.63 29.91 -6.67
C ASP A 181 0.17 31.11 -7.21
N PRO A 182 -0.06 31.51 -8.46
CA PRO A 182 0.77 32.53 -9.11
C PRO A 182 0.80 33.84 -8.33
N PHE A 183 -0.26 34.11 -7.54
CA PHE A 183 -0.29 35.25 -6.61
C PHE A 183 0.67 35.08 -5.45
N LYS A 184 0.83 33.88 -4.89
CA LYS A 184 1.79 33.62 -3.81
C LYS A 184 3.23 33.70 -4.33
N VAL A 185 3.51 33.17 -5.52
CA VAL A 185 4.82 33.26 -6.15
C VAL A 185 5.15 34.73 -6.41
N LEU A 186 4.23 35.49 -7.01
CA LEU A 186 4.43 36.92 -7.27
C LEU A 186 4.62 37.71 -5.97
N ALA A 187 3.81 37.48 -4.95
CA ALA A 187 3.94 38.12 -3.64
C ALA A 187 5.31 37.85 -3.01
N THR A 188 5.77 36.58 -3.07
CA THR A 188 7.09 36.19 -2.55
C THR A 188 8.21 36.90 -3.31
N LEU A 189 8.14 36.96 -4.64
CA LEU A 189 9.12 37.67 -5.49
C LEU A 189 9.17 39.18 -5.19
N ILE A 190 8.00 39.79 -4.96
CA ILE A 190 7.92 41.21 -4.56
C ILE A 190 8.58 41.44 -3.20
N VAL A 191 8.26 40.60 -2.21
CA VAL A 191 8.87 40.70 -0.87
C VAL A 191 10.39 40.52 -0.94
N VAL A 192 10.87 39.49 -1.64
CA VAL A 192 12.31 39.25 -1.78
C VAL A 192 13.00 40.41 -2.47
N SER A 193 12.42 40.93 -3.56
CA SER A 193 13.01 42.05 -4.31
C SER A 193 13.04 43.35 -3.51
N THR A 194 12.01 43.64 -2.71
CA THR A 194 11.97 44.83 -1.83
C THR A 194 12.98 44.70 -0.69
N VAL A 195 13.17 43.54 -0.11
CA VAL A 195 14.19 43.29 0.91
C VAL A 195 15.60 43.47 0.34
N LEU A 196 15.88 42.90 -0.85
CA LEU A 196 17.17 43.05 -1.49
C LEU A 196 17.47 44.52 -1.86
N LEU A 197 16.47 45.24 -2.41
CA LEU A 197 16.60 46.66 -2.71
C LEU A 197 16.88 47.46 -1.44
N SER A 198 16.20 47.18 -0.34
CA SER A 198 16.45 47.85 0.92
C SER A 198 17.86 47.61 1.45
N ILE A 199 18.39 46.37 1.32
CA ILE A 199 19.78 46.06 1.67
C ILE A 199 20.77 46.84 0.83
N VAL A 200 20.53 46.91 -0.49
CA VAL A 200 21.40 47.66 -1.40
C VAL A 200 21.39 49.17 -1.07
N VAL A 201 20.21 49.73 -0.83
CA VAL A 201 20.07 51.14 -0.45
C VAL A 201 20.81 51.42 0.85
N LEU A 202 20.64 50.60 1.89
CA LEU A 202 21.36 50.71 3.14
C LEU A 202 22.87 50.58 2.97
N TYR A 203 23.32 49.63 2.13
CA TYR A 203 24.76 49.46 1.82
C TYR A 203 25.35 50.68 1.13
N VAL A 204 24.69 51.22 0.09
CA VAL A 204 25.12 52.40 -0.64
C VAL A 204 25.13 53.64 0.31
N PHE A 205 24.10 53.75 1.15
CA PHE A 205 24.05 54.82 2.10
C PHE A 205 25.17 54.72 3.15
N TYR A 206 25.43 53.55 3.70
CA TYR A 206 26.53 53.31 4.65
C TYR A 206 27.89 53.61 4.02
N ARG A 207 28.11 53.13 2.78
CA ARG A 207 29.35 53.37 2.04
C ARG A 207 29.61 54.83 1.79
N ASN A 208 28.58 55.66 1.55
CA ASN A 208 28.70 57.07 1.24
C ASN A 208 28.69 57.98 2.50
N ASN A 209 28.40 57.40 3.69
CA ASN A 209 28.40 58.15 4.96
C ASN A 209 29.24 57.41 6.02
N PRO A 210 30.59 57.37 5.87
CA PRO A 210 31.48 56.62 6.75
C PRO A 210 31.51 57.13 8.20
N ASP A 211 31.07 58.38 8.45
CA ASP A 211 31.10 59.03 9.79
C ASP A 211 29.93 58.61 10.68
N GLY A 212 29.13 57.65 10.27
CA GLY A 212 28.03 57.07 11.03
C GLY A 212 26.67 57.62 10.64
N PHE A 213 25.67 56.75 10.83
CA PHE A 213 24.26 57.06 10.52
C PHE A 213 23.54 57.48 11.78
N GLU A 214 23.20 58.74 11.89
CA GLU A 214 22.37 59.27 12.96
C GLU A 214 20.88 59.00 12.72
N TRP A 215 20.36 57.88 13.21
CA TRP A 215 18.93 57.45 13.11
C TRP A 215 17.96 58.56 13.53
N GLY A 216 18.32 59.35 14.55
CA GLY A 216 17.50 60.44 15.07
C GLY A 216 17.18 61.58 14.08
N ARG A 217 17.97 61.68 12.99
CA ARG A 217 17.79 62.71 11.95
C ARG A 217 16.76 62.33 10.89
N PHE A 218 16.59 61.03 10.64
CA PHE A 218 15.74 60.50 9.56
C PHE A 218 14.38 59.99 10.05
N ALA A 219 14.25 59.59 11.28
CA ALA A 219 13.02 59.07 11.80
C ALA A 219 12.83 59.48 13.28
N PRO A 220 12.65 60.79 13.55
CA PRO A 220 12.49 61.27 14.93
C PRO A 220 11.36 60.58 15.69
N TRP A 221 10.34 60.08 14.98
CA TRP A 221 9.22 59.34 15.56
C TRP A 221 9.60 57.93 16.06
N ILE A 222 10.67 57.30 15.53
CA ILE A 222 11.16 56.00 16.02
C ILE A 222 11.85 56.15 17.36
N THR A 223 12.64 57.20 17.55
CA THR A 223 13.28 57.48 18.84
C THR A 223 12.26 57.81 19.91
N GLU A 224 11.20 58.52 19.57
CA GLU A 224 10.11 58.85 20.49
C GLU A 224 9.32 57.59 20.93
N TRP A 225 9.08 56.67 19.99
CA TRP A 225 8.43 55.39 20.26
C TRP A 225 9.28 54.46 21.15
N LEU A 226 10.59 54.36 20.89
CA LEU A 226 11.52 53.53 21.68
C LEU A 226 11.78 54.08 23.11
N THR A 227 11.51 55.33 23.35
CA THR A 227 11.69 55.97 24.67
C THR A 227 10.40 56.11 25.48
N SER A 228 9.25 55.76 24.85
CA SER A 228 7.92 55.84 25.49
C SER A 228 7.42 54.49 26.01
N THR A 229 8.19 53.41 25.86
CA THR A 229 7.97 52.09 26.45
C THR A 229 9.00 51.81 27.53
#